data_11efc22e41888758571416528e977300
#
_entry.id   11efc22e41888758571416528e977300
#
_cell.length_a   1.000
_cell.length_b   1.000
_cell.length_c   1.000
_cell.angle_alpha   90.00
_cell.angle_beta   90.00
_cell.angle_gamma   90.00
#
_symmetry.space_group_name_H-M   'P 1'
#
loop_
_entity.id
_entity.type
_entity.pdbx_description
1 polymer ?
#
loop_
_entity_poly.entity_id
_entity_poly.type
_entity_poly.pdbx_seq_one_letter_code
_entity_poly.pdbx_strand_id
1 'polypeptide(L)'
;MNAPSTRDDRDDRAGSDVVTSGTGDTGELDRRSFLTRAGAVAALGAAGWSGRQLLHGPEPAQAAAAAAGTVDPADTDPLNLLKRMLSYDTSNYGEGGNTRPHAEMLKGVWDRAGVATEIVETPKPDNVHLIARIKGTTSAKPLLVLGHSDVVPVERENWRVDPWAGRVRKGQIYGRGALDMKGMNSAAVSALLRHIDEGGTFERDIIVLTDCDEEAGSYGSRWLAEQHWDKVDAGMVLTEGGWFLAQKNGTTPMLITATRQDKVYFNLDLYAEGTATHSSKPRPDAAIVRLSRAVDELSGWLAPVHLTPVTRDYFAALAKATDDDRFAKAIRMLLHARSQPARERAARVMVARSSYPWLHSALLRTTTAYVIEDAGYKENVIPSTAHVRINCRAVPGGQRPRHFLAAVRDKVAGRHIKVKLARPAGTSEAEYLDQLDKTWATKPADLDTPLFRALRKAAAATYPRAEFASALFEAGTSLHPWRERGIPGYGVYPYVIDNAQLVAMHGNNERIYVDALRRGTDFMYRMFDRFRA
;
A
#
# COMPACT_ATOMS: atom_id res chain seq x y z
N MET A 1 -18.07 45.16 39.71
CA MET A 1 -18.41 46.51 39.24
C MET A 1 -18.83 46.38 37.80
N ASN A 2 -20.12 46.57 37.62
CA ASN A 2 -20.86 47.10 36.48
C ASN A 2 -20.68 46.50 35.06
N ALA A 3 -21.69 45.75 34.66
CA ALA A 3 -22.35 45.88 33.35
C ALA A 3 -23.16 47.22 33.32
N PRO A 4 -23.76 47.72 32.20
CA PRO A 4 -24.83 47.05 31.43
C PRO A 4 -24.83 47.30 29.90
N SER A 5 -25.60 46.45 29.11
CA SER A 5 -26.93 46.60 28.47
C SER A 5 -26.96 47.59 27.28
N THR A 6 -27.64 47.32 26.17
CA THR A 6 -29.05 47.14 25.76
C THR A 6 -29.09 46.76 24.27
N ARG A 7 -29.91 45.79 23.80
CA ARG A 7 -31.25 45.92 23.20
C ARG A 7 -31.38 46.88 22.00
N ASP A 8 -31.86 46.42 20.83
CA ASP A 8 -33.26 46.34 20.36
C ASP A 8 -33.27 45.81 18.90
N ASP A 9 -34.01 44.86 18.54
CA ASP A 9 -35.40 44.68 18.18
C ASP A 9 -35.78 45.06 16.72
N ARG A 10 -36.54 44.14 16.12
CA ARG A 10 -37.69 44.17 15.16
C ARG A 10 -37.43 43.69 13.74
N ASP A 11 -38.04 42.59 13.44
CA ASP A 11 -39.37 42.30 12.80
C ASP A 11 -39.41 42.59 11.28
N ASP A 12 -39.82 41.64 10.47
CA ASP A 12 -41.16 41.32 10.01
C ASP A 12 -41.22 40.25 8.91
N ARG A 13 -42.02 39.23 9.16
CA ARG A 13 -43.10 38.57 8.39
C ARG A 13 -42.93 38.16 6.91
N ALA A 14 -43.10 36.90 6.71
CA ALA A 14 -44.24 36.14 6.13
C ALA A 14 -44.33 36.05 4.60
N GLY A 15 -44.54 34.81 4.16
CA GLY A 15 -44.98 34.44 2.81
C GLY A 15 -45.08 32.92 2.64
N SER A 16 -46.24 32.39 3.00
CA SER A 16 -46.66 31.02 2.70
C SER A 16 -46.93 30.84 1.20
N ASP A 17 -46.50 29.70 0.61
CA ASP A 17 -47.33 29.06 -0.41
C ASP A 17 -47.10 27.55 -0.46
N VAL A 18 -48.18 26.86 -0.27
CA VAL A 18 -48.38 25.42 -0.38
C VAL A 18 -48.62 25.10 -1.87
N VAL A 19 -47.85 24.18 -2.44
CA VAL A 19 -48.28 23.42 -3.62
C VAL A 19 -48.04 21.93 -3.41
N THR A 20 -49.08 21.20 -3.61
CA THR A 20 -49.32 19.77 -3.45
C THR A 20 -48.75 18.92 -4.58
N SER A 21 -48.42 17.68 -4.20
CA SER A 21 -48.53 16.41 -4.93
C SER A 21 -47.61 16.13 -6.13
N GLY A 22 -46.80 15.11 -5.94
CA GLY A 22 -46.15 14.33 -6.98
C GLY A 22 -45.60 13.04 -6.38
N THR A 23 -46.38 11.97 -6.44
CA THR A 23 -46.00 10.59 -6.07
C THR A 23 -44.90 10.10 -7.00
N GLY A 24 -43.76 9.72 -6.44
CA GLY A 24 -42.63 9.11 -7.15
C GLY A 24 -41.98 8.03 -6.28
N ASP A 25 -42.21 6.85 -6.68
CA ASP A 25 -41.75 5.53 -6.32
C ASP A 25 -40.37 5.49 -5.61
N THR A 26 -40.38 5.19 -4.32
CA THR A 26 -39.15 4.85 -3.55
C THR A 26 -38.92 3.36 -3.66
N GLY A 27 -38.10 2.96 -4.63
CA GLY A 27 -37.61 1.59 -4.71
C GLY A 27 -36.84 1.22 -3.44
N GLU A 28 -37.45 0.41 -2.60
CA GLU A 28 -36.80 -0.30 -1.48
C GLU A 28 -35.69 -1.19 -2.02
N LEU A 29 -34.44 -0.82 -1.74
CA LEU A 29 -33.30 -1.70 -1.91
C LEU A 29 -33.34 -2.80 -0.86
N ASP A 30 -33.74 -3.99 -1.27
CA ASP A 30 -33.80 -5.21 -0.47
C ASP A 30 -32.40 -5.59 0.04
N ARG A 31 -32.17 -5.36 1.35
CA ARG A 31 -30.94 -5.72 2.09
C ARG A 31 -30.69 -7.23 2.22
N ARG A 32 -31.58 -8.07 1.74
CA ARG A 32 -31.41 -9.54 1.79
C ARG A 32 -30.56 -10.11 0.66
N SER A 33 -30.34 -9.38 -0.42
CA SER A 33 -29.52 -9.83 -1.56
C SER A 33 -28.02 -9.69 -1.35
N PHE A 34 -27.57 -9.00 -0.29
CA PHE A 34 -26.14 -8.78 -0.03
C PHE A 34 -25.43 -9.94 0.70
N LEU A 35 -26.19 -10.83 1.34
CA LEU A 35 -25.62 -11.93 2.15
C LEU A 35 -25.67 -13.32 1.48
N THR A 36 -26.20 -13.47 0.27
CA THR A 36 -26.43 -14.78 -0.36
C THR A 36 -25.63 -15.06 -1.64
N ARG A 37 -24.67 -14.22 -2.02
CA ARG A 37 -23.84 -14.44 -3.23
C ARG A 37 -22.36 -14.78 -2.99
N ALA A 38 -21.98 -15.06 -1.75
CA ALA A 38 -20.63 -15.55 -1.43
C ALA A 38 -20.60 -17.07 -1.21
N GLY A 39 -21.16 -17.83 -2.11
CA GLY A 39 -21.18 -19.28 -1.93
C GLY A 39 -21.72 -20.04 -3.12
N ALA A 40 -21.04 -20.02 -4.25
CA ALA A 40 -21.20 -21.06 -5.28
C ALA A 40 -20.21 -20.85 -6.43
N VAL A 41 -18.95 -21.25 -6.29
CA VAL A 41 -18.14 -21.79 -7.39
C VAL A 41 -17.26 -22.91 -6.81
N ALA A 42 -17.81 -24.10 -6.74
CA ALA A 42 -17.05 -25.33 -6.71
C ALA A 42 -17.92 -26.40 -7.37
N ALA A 43 -17.36 -27.05 -8.36
CA ALA A 43 -17.86 -28.21 -9.09
C ALA A 43 -18.55 -27.92 -10.44
N LEU A 44 -17.76 -27.96 -11.51
CA LEU A 44 -18.16 -28.66 -12.72
C LEU A 44 -16.95 -29.42 -13.24
N GLY A 45 -17.07 -30.72 -13.14
CA GLY A 45 -16.09 -31.68 -13.50
C GLY A 45 -16.02 -31.98 -15.00
N ALA A 46 -14.98 -32.67 -15.30
CA ALA A 46 -14.57 -33.30 -16.54
C ALA A 46 -15.71 -33.75 -17.48
N ALA A 47 -15.62 -33.30 -18.73
CA ALA A 47 -16.14 -34.07 -19.87
C ALA A 47 -15.10 -33.99 -20.99
N GLY A 48 -14.59 -35.14 -21.37
CA GLY A 48 -13.53 -35.33 -22.33
C GLY A 48 -13.87 -34.91 -23.74
N TRP A 49 -12.86 -34.46 -24.46
CA TRP A 49 -12.83 -34.48 -25.90
C TRP A 49 -11.57 -35.20 -26.38
N SER A 50 -11.85 -36.31 -27.03
CA SER A 50 -10.88 -37.15 -27.73
C SER A 50 -10.60 -36.62 -29.15
N GLY A 51 -9.31 -36.49 -29.47
CA GLY A 51 -8.77 -36.87 -30.76
C GLY A 51 -8.77 -35.87 -31.91
N ARG A 52 -7.61 -35.29 -32.19
CA ARG A 52 -6.83 -35.56 -33.40
C ARG A 52 -5.53 -34.78 -33.40
N GLN A 53 -4.43 -35.50 -33.31
CA GLN A 53 -3.09 -35.00 -33.62
C GLN A 53 -3.02 -34.60 -35.10
N LEU A 54 -2.57 -33.37 -35.35
CA LEU A 54 -1.84 -33.03 -36.57
C LEU A 54 -0.52 -32.44 -36.13
N LEU A 55 0.53 -33.20 -36.37
CA LEU A 55 1.94 -32.82 -36.22
C LEU A 55 2.27 -31.72 -37.22
N HIS A 56 2.45 -30.50 -36.71
CA HIS A 56 3.29 -29.49 -37.38
C HIS A 56 4.35 -29.09 -36.37
N GLY A 57 5.61 -29.40 -36.70
CA GLY A 57 6.75 -28.95 -35.94
C GLY A 57 6.83 -27.42 -35.92
N PRO A 58 7.44 -26.83 -34.88
CA PRO A 58 7.61 -25.40 -34.84
C PRO A 58 8.64 -24.98 -35.91
N GLU A 59 8.19 -24.16 -36.85
CA GLU A 59 9.13 -23.39 -37.69
C GLU A 59 9.99 -22.50 -36.77
N PRO A 60 11.29 -22.32 -37.09
CA PRO A 60 12.12 -21.40 -36.35
C PRO A 60 11.57 -20.01 -36.56
N ALA A 61 11.08 -19.41 -35.48
CA ALA A 61 10.73 -18.00 -35.44
C ALA A 61 11.97 -17.19 -35.85
N GLN A 62 11.95 -16.67 -37.07
CA GLN A 62 12.87 -15.64 -37.49
C GLN A 62 12.71 -14.49 -36.50
N ALA A 63 13.80 -14.17 -35.80
CA ALA A 63 13.91 -12.96 -35.02
C ALA A 63 13.70 -11.78 -35.98
N ALA A 64 12.48 -11.27 -36.04
CA ALA A 64 12.22 -9.98 -36.64
C ALA A 64 13.08 -8.97 -35.84
N ALA A 65 14.06 -8.40 -36.50
CA ALA A 65 14.74 -7.21 -35.99
C ALA A 65 13.64 -6.19 -35.65
N ALA A 66 13.41 -5.94 -34.37
CA ALA A 66 12.47 -4.93 -33.95
C ALA A 66 12.90 -3.62 -34.63
N ALA A 67 12.01 -3.07 -35.45
CA ALA A 67 12.18 -1.72 -35.96
C ALA A 67 12.47 -0.83 -34.73
N ALA A 68 13.58 -0.07 -34.77
CA ALA A 68 13.93 0.82 -33.69
C ALA A 68 12.74 1.76 -33.44
N GLY A 69 12.02 1.55 -32.33
CA GLY A 69 10.91 2.41 -31.93
C GLY A 69 11.45 3.81 -31.63
N THR A 70 10.62 4.82 -31.82
CA THR A 70 10.97 6.19 -31.45
C THR A 70 10.34 6.48 -30.09
N VAL A 71 11.18 6.77 -29.09
CA VAL A 71 10.71 7.21 -27.78
C VAL A 71 10.15 8.63 -27.92
N ASP A 72 8.91 8.83 -27.45
CA ASP A 72 8.34 10.17 -27.38
C ASP A 72 9.02 10.94 -26.22
N PRO A 73 9.65 12.11 -26.47
CA PRO A 73 10.25 12.91 -25.43
C PRO A 73 9.28 13.28 -24.29
N ALA A 74 7.96 13.33 -24.57
CA ALA A 74 6.95 13.54 -23.53
C ALA A 74 6.82 12.36 -22.56
N ASP A 75 7.17 11.15 -22.99
CA ASP A 75 7.11 9.93 -22.16
C ASP A 75 8.37 9.78 -21.28
N THR A 76 9.46 10.47 -21.58
CA THR A 76 10.67 10.52 -20.74
C THR A 76 10.59 11.57 -19.62
N ASP A 77 9.61 12.50 -19.64
CA ASP A 77 9.34 13.40 -18.52
C ASP A 77 8.38 12.71 -17.51
N PRO A 78 8.85 12.36 -16.31
CA PRO A 78 8.04 11.64 -15.32
C PRO A 78 6.81 12.43 -14.88
N LEU A 79 6.83 13.77 -14.93
CA LEU A 79 5.67 14.58 -14.58
C LEU A 79 4.54 14.46 -15.61
N ASN A 80 4.89 14.47 -16.90
CA ASN A 80 3.89 14.30 -17.98
C ASN A 80 3.29 12.90 -17.95
N LEU A 81 4.12 11.88 -17.74
CA LEU A 81 3.67 10.50 -17.64
C LEU A 81 2.78 10.30 -16.39
N LEU A 82 3.20 10.84 -15.24
CA LEU A 82 2.38 10.78 -14.02
C LEU A 82 1.02 11.46 -14.20
N LYS A 83 0.95 12.64 -14.81
CA LYS A 83 -0.33 13.31 -15.09
C LYS A 83 -1.26 12.43 -15.92
N ARG A 84 -0.74 11.76 -16.93
CA ARG A 84 -1.50 10.81 -17.77
C ARG A 84 -1.97 9.61 -16.95
N MET A 85 -1.10 9.03 -16.12
CA MET A 85 -1.48 7.91 -15.23
C MET A 85 -2.57 8.31 -14.23
N LEU A 86 -2.48 9.52 -13.66
CA LEU A 86 -3.44 10.04 -12.68
C LEU A 86 -4.81 10.35 -13.29
N SER A 87 -4.91 10.57 -14.62
CA SER A 87 -6.20 10.86 -15.27
C SER A 87 -7.14 9.65 -15.35
N TYR A 88 -6.68 8.46 -15.02
CA TYR A 88 -7.48 7.25 -14.98
C TYR A 88 -7.90 6.93 -13.55
N ASP A 89 -9.21 6.90 -13.32
CA ASP A 89 -9.78 6.39 -12.08
C ASP A 89 -9.70 4.85 -12.08
N THR A 90 -8.75 4.35 -11.33
CA THR A 90 -8.52 2.91 -11.14
C THR A 90 -8.84 2.50 -9.70
N SER A 91 -9.82 3.15 -9.07
CA SER A 91 -10.22 2.87 -7.69
C SER A 91 -10.67 1.43 -7.51
N ASN A 92 -10.11 0.78 -6.50
CA ASN A 92 -10.40 -0.60 -6.13
C ASN A 92 -11.21 -0.63 -4.82
N TYR A 93 -12.46 -1.06 -4.92
CA TYR A 93 -13.40 -1.17 -3.80
C TYR A 93 -13.40 -2.55 -3.12
N GLY A 94 -12.41 -3.40 -3.41
CA GLY A 94 -12.31 -4.76 -2.88
C GLY A 94 -12.73 -5.85 -3.87
N GLU A 95 -13.17 -5.45 -5.06
CA GLU A 95 -13.60 -6.35 -6.13
C GLU A 95 -12.80 -6.17 -7.44
N GLY A 96 -11.66 -5.50 -7.37
CA GLY A 96 -10.84 -5.04 -8.49
C GLY A 96 -11.34 -3.71 -9.06
N GLY A 97 -10.43 -2.89 -9.59
CA GLY A 97 -10.72 -1.64 -10.29
C GLY A 97 -10.81 -1.84 -11.80
N ASN A 98 -11.25 -0.80 -12.53
CA ASN A 98 -11.10 -0.76 -13.98
C ASN A 98 -9.69 -0.28 -14.33
N THR A 99 -8.76 -1.21 -14.54
CA THR A 99 -7.36 -0.90 -14.85
C THR A 99 -7.05 -0.92 -16.34
N ARG A 100 -7.96 -1.44 -17.18
CA ARG A 100 -7.76 -1.59 -18.64
C ARG A 100 -7.38 -0.29 -19.35
N PRO A 101 -8.11 0.84 -19.21
CA PRO A 101 -7.75 2.06 -19.94
C PRO A 101 -6.36 2.60 -19.56
N HIS A 102 -5.97 2.44 -18.28
CA HIS A 102 -4.63 2.78 -17.80
C HIS A 102 -3.56 1.85 -18.41
N ALA A 103 -3.82 0.54 -18.44
CA ALA A 103 -2.92 -0.45 -19.03
C ALA A 103 -2.74 -0.22 -20.54
N GLU A 104 -3.81 0.08 -21.29
CA GLU A 104 -3.75 0.38 -22.72
C GLU A 104 -2.97 1.67 -23.01
N MET A 105 -3.13 2.70 -22.18
CA MET A 105 -2.33 3.93 -22.28
C MET A 105 -0.83 3.63 -22.12
N LEU A 106 -0.45 2.88 -21.08
CA LEU A 106 0.95 2.50 -20.84
C LEU A 106 1.47 1.54 -21.92
N LYS A 107 0.64 0.60 -22.40
CA LYS A 107 0.98 -0.25 -23.53
C LYS A 107 1.38 0.60 -24.75
N GLY A 108 0.59 1.63 -25.07
CA GLY A 108 0.91 2.56 -26.15
C GLY A 108 2.22 3.31 -25.94
N VAL A 109 2.63 3.61 -24.71
CA VAL A 109 3.94 4.19 -24.37
C VAL A 109 5.07 3.21 -24.73
N TRP A 110 4.97 1.97 -24.26
CA TRP A 110 5.96 0.93 -24.50
C TRP A 110 6.06 0.50 -25.97
N ASP A 111 4.92 0.35 -26.65
CA ASP A 111 4.87 -0.04 -28.05
C ASP A 111 5.58 0.98 -28.94
N ARG A 112 5.42 2.29 -28.70
CA ARG A 112 6.17 3.35 -29.41
C ARG A 112 7.67 3.23 -29.19
N ALA A 113 8.10 2.84 -28.01
CA ALA A 113 9.50 2.60 -27.70
C ALA A 113 10.05 1.27 -28.25
N GLY A 114 9.24 0.49 -28.96
CA GLY A 114 9.63 -0.82 -29.52
C GLY A 114 9.76 -1.93 -28.47
N VAL A 115 9.15 -1.77 -27.31
CA VAL A 115 9.18 -2.74 -26.21
C VAL A 115 8.00 -3.72 -26.34
N ALA A 116 8.28 -5.02 -26.27
CA ALA A 116 7.23 -6.04 -26.29
C ALA A 116 6.32 -5.95 -25.06
N THR A 117 5.03 -5.94 -25.31
CA THR A 117 4.01 -5.80 -24.26
C THR A 117 2.92 -6.86 -24.34
N GLU A 118 2.34 -7.19 -23.20
CA GLU A 118 1.20 -8.08 -23.08
C GLU A 118 0.24 -7.58 -22.01
N ILE A 119 -1.06 -7.49 -22.37
CA ILE A 119 -2.14 -7.34 -21.38
C ILE A 119 -2.58 -8.74 -20.97
N VAL A 120 -2.52 -9.04 -19.68
CA VAL A 120 -2.97 -10.32 -19.12
C VAL A 120 -4.35 -10.13 -18.52
N GLU A 121 -5.32 -10.80 -19.12
CA GLU A 121 -6.71 -10.81 -18.67
C GLU A 121 -6.84 -11.57 -17.35
N THR A 122 -7.65 -11.04 -16.44
CA THR A 122 -8.00 -11.71 -15.18
C THR A 122 -9.42 -12.29 -15.26
N PRO A 123 -9.86 -13.09 -14.28
CA PRO A 123 -11.26 -13.54 -14.21
C PRO A 123 -12.28 -12.39 -14.12
N LYS A 124 -11.85 -11.18 -13.80
CA LYS A 124 -12.70 -9.99 -13.71
C LYS A 124 -12.51 -9.10 -14.94
N PRO A 125 -13.58 -8.83 -15.71
CA PRO A 125 -13.51 -7.91 -16.85
C PRO A 125 -12.91 -6.56 -16.47
N ASP A 126 -12.08 -5.99 -17.35
CA ASP A 126 -11.43 -4.68 -17.21
C ASP A 126 -10.45 -4.52 -16.04
N ASN A 127 -10.26 -5.55 -15.23
CA ASN A 127 -9.20 -5.63 -14.23
C ASN A 127 -8.03 -6.44 -14.79
N VAL A 128 -7.04 -5.78 -15.39
CA VAL A 128 -6.00 -6.42 -16.20
C VAL A 128 -4.60 -6.02 -15.73
N HIS A 129 -3.65 -6.95 -15.86
CA HIS A 129 -2.22 -6.65 -15.72
C HIS A 129 -1.64 -6.19 -17.04
N LEU A 130 -0.60 -5.35 -16.98
CA LEU A 130 0.25 -5.06 -18.13
C LEU A 130 1.67 -5.55 -17.84
N ILE A 131 2.23 -6.32 -18.76
CA ILE A 131 3.64 -6.74 -18.74
C ILE A 131 4.35 -6.10 -19.93
N ALA A 132 5.45 -5.38 -19.67
CA ALA A 132 6.38 -4.92 -20.68
C ALA A 132 7.74 -5.61 -20.45
N ARG A 133 8.38 -6.09 -21.52
CA ARG A 133 9.65 -6.83 -21.44
C ARG A 133 10.70 -6.21 -22.34
N ILE A 134 11.70 -5.60 -21.73
CA ILE A 134 12.91 -5.12 -22.40
C ILE A 134 13.92 -6.26 -22.44
N LYS A 135 14.31 -6.69 -23.62
CA LYS A 135 15.25 -7.80 -23.81
C LYS A 135 16.65 -7.42 -23.36
N GLY A 136 17.28 -8.36 -22.62
CA GLY A 136 18.69 -8.29 -22.25
C GLY A 136 19.58 -9.04 -23.25
N THR A 137 20.89 -8.84 -23.10
CA THR A 137 21.92 -9.42 -23.97
C THR A 137 22.41 -10.80 -23.50
N THR A 138 22.05 -11.23 -22.28
CA THR A 138 22.46 -12.53 -21.72
C THR A 138 21.25 -13.36 -21.27
N SER A 139 21.50 -14.60 -20.84
CA SER A 139 20.49 -15.49 -20.24
C SER A 139 20.34 -15.33 -18.72
N ALA A 140 20.90 -14.28 -18.13
CA ALA A 140 20.75 -14.02 -16.69
C ALA A 140 19.26 -13.82 -16.34
N LYS A 141 18.82 -14.35 -15.18
CA LYS A 141 17.43 -14.18 -14.74
C LYS A 141 17.01 -12.71 -14.72
N PRO A 142 15.79 -12.39 -15.17
CA PRO A 142 15.29 -11.02 -15.27
C PRO A 142 15.33 -10.24 -13.96
N LEU A 143 15.38 -8.91 -14.07
CA LEU A 143 14.96 -7.99 -13.03
C LEU A 143 13.48 -7.65 -13.25
N LEU A 144 12.63 -7.91 -12.27
CA LEU A 144 11.23 -7.50 -12.29
C LEU A 144 11.10 -6.16 -11.57
N VAL A 145 10.48 -5.20 -12.24
CA VAL A 145 9.97 -3.94 -11.65
C VAL A 145 8.46 -4.11 -11.49
N LEU A 146 8.04 -4.26 -10.26
CA LEU A 146 6.66 -4.56 -9.89
C LEU A 146 6.01 -3.28 -9.34
N GLY A 147 5.01 -2.77 -10.03
CA GLY A 147 4.18 -1.68 -9.54
C GLY A 147 2.71 -1.98 -9.75
N HIS A 148 1.83 -1.40 -8.94
CA HIS A 148 0.39 -1.53 -9.12
C HIS A 148 -0.20 -0.29 -9.80
N SER A 149 -1.35 -0.49 -10.45
CA SER A 149 -2.10 0.56 -11.16
C SER A 149 -3.40 0.93 -10.47
N ASP A 150 -3.97 0.02 -9.69
CA ASP A 150 -5.14 0.29 -8.87
C ASP A 150 -4.78 1.23 -7.71
N VAL A 151 -5.78 1.87 -7.16
CA VAL A 151 -5.65 2.83 -6.05
C VAL A 151 -6.83 2.69 -5.10
N VAL A 152 -6.66 3.09 -3.84
CA VAL A 152 -7.79 3.15 -2.91
C VAL A 152 -8.80 4.22 -3.33
N PRO A 153 -10.10 4.05 -3.01
CA PRO A 153 -11.15 5.04 -3.28
C PRO A 153 -10.88 6.43 -2.69
N VAL A 154 -11.60 7.43 -3.17
CA VAL A 154 -11.49 8.81 -2.73
C VAL A 154 -12.78 9.31 -2.09
N GLU A 155 -12.67 10.12 -1.04
CA GLU A 155 -13.74 10.96 -0.50
C GLU A 155 -13.68 12.32 -1.22
N ARG A 156 -14.28 12.41 -2.41
CA ARG A 156 -14.11 13.53 -3.35
C ARG A 156 -14.40 14.91 -2.73
N GLU A 157 -15.37 14.99 -1.85
CA GLU A 157 -15.78 16.21 -1.14
C GLU A 157 -14.68 16.77 -0.22
N ASN A 158 -13.74 15.92 0.22
CA ASN A 158 -12.64 16.30 1.08
C ASN A 158 -11.36 16.69 0.30
N TRP A 159 -11.39 16.65 -1.04
CA TRP A 159 -10.26 17.01 -1.88
C TRP A 159 -10.31 18.48 -2.31
N ARG A 160 -9.16 19.18 -2.17
CA ARG A 160 -9.00 20.59 -2.59
C ARG A 160 -8.89 20.78 -4.10
N VAL A 161 -8.61 19.70 -4.82
CA VAL A 161 -8.49 19.63 -6.29
C VAL A 161 -9.12 18.32 -6.75
N ASP A 162 -9.46 18.22 -8.02
CA ASP A 162 -9.90 16.93 -8.58
C ASP A 162 -8.77 15.89 -8.43
N PRO A 163 -9.02 14.74 -7.76
CA PRO A 163 -8.02 13.71 -7.52
C PRO A 163 -7.46 13.06 -8.79
N TRP A 164 -8.15 13.20 -9.92
CA TRP A 164 -7.77 12.64 -11.22
C TRP A 164 -7.16 13.67 -12.19
N ALA A 165 -7.11 14.95 -11.82
CA ALA A 165 -6.65 16.00 -12.73
C ALA A 165 -5.10 16.14 -12.79
N GLY A 166 -4.33 15.46 -11.95
CA GLY A 166 -2.88 15.59 -11.91
C GLY A 166 -2.41 17.06 -11.78
N ARG A 167 -3.11 17.84 -10.95
CA ARG A 167 -2.90 19.30 -10.88
C ARG A 167 -1.66 19.66 -10.10
N VAL A 168 -0.79 20.48 -10.69
CA VAL A 168 0.38 21.03 -10.00
C VAL A 168 0.02 22.32 -9.28
N ARG A 169 0.28 22.37 -7.96
CA ARG A 169 0.12 23.56 -7.11
C ARG A 169 1.31 23.68 -6.15
N LYS A 170 1.91 24.86 -6.06
CA LYS A 170 3.05 25.15 -5.18
C LYS A 170 4.18 24.11 -5.31
N GLY A 171 4.53 23.72 -6.54
CA GLY A 171 5.58 22.75 -6.82
C GLY A 171 5.24 21.29 -6.48
N GLN A 172 3.99 20.98 -6.14
CA GLN A 172 3.54 19.61 -5.85
C GLN A 172 2.46 19.20 -6.85
N ILE A 173 2.54 17.95 -7.34
CA ILE A 173 1.50 17.31 -8.12
C ILE A 173 0.53 16.59 -7.19
N TYR A 174 -0.75 16.88 -7.33
CA TYR A 174 -1.85 16.30 -6.56
C TYR A 174 -2.58 15.28 -7.40
N GLY A 175 -2.89 14.13 -6.80
CA GLY A 175 -3.71 13.09 -7.39
C GLY A 175 -3.69 11.82 -6.56
N ARG A 176 -4.77 11.03 -6.60
CA ARG A 176 -4.80 9.70 -6.00
C ARG A 176 -3.88 8.78 -6.79
N GLY A 177 -2.91 8.15 -6.11
CA GLY A 177 -1.84 7.39 -6.74
C GLY A 177 -0.56 8.21 -6.99
N ALA A 178 -0.53 9.51 -6.68
CA ALA A 178 0.68 10.32 -6.87
C ALA A 178 1.83 9.82 -6.00
N LEU A 179 1.55 9.37 -4.78
CA LEU A 179 2.51 8.76 -3.87
C LEU A 179 2.48 7.23 -4.00
N ASP A 180 1.28 6.64 -4.01
CA ASP A 180 1.05 5.20 -3.95
C ASP A 180 0.19 4.71 -5.14
N MET A 181 0.80 4.09 -6.23
CA MET A 181 2.25 4.17 -6.53
C MET A 181 2.51 4.59 -7.99
N LYS A 182 1.51 5.28 -8.63
CA LYS A 182 1.68 5.78 -10.01
C LYS A 182 2.89 6.72 -10.15
N GLY A 183 3.27 7.42 -9.06
CA GLY A 183 4.50 8.23 -9.01
C GLY A 183 5.77 7.41 -9.19
N MET A 184 5.91 6.27 -8.49
CA MET A 184 7.03 5.35 -8.69
C MET A 184 7.00 4.74 -10.10
N ASN A 185 5.81 4.32 -10.57
CA ASN A 185 5.65 3.77 -11.91
C ASN A 185 6.12 4.75 -12.97
N SER A 186 5.73 6.04 -12.87
CA SER A 186 6.17 7.07 -13.81
C SER A 186 7.69 7.29 -13.76
N ALA A 187 8.29 7.29 -12.57
CA ALA A 187 9.74 7.44 -12.42
C ALA A 187 10.50 6.25 -13.03
N ALA A 188 10.03 5.01 -12.79
CA ALA A 188 10.67 3.81 -13.33
C ALA A 188 10.55 3.73 -14.86
N VAL A 189 9.33 3.94 -15.39
CA VAL A 189 9.07 3.92 -16.84
C VAL A 189 9.88 5.00 -17.56
N SER A 190 9.83 6.25 -17.08
CA SER A 190 10.62 7.36 -17.66
C SER A 190 12.12 7.07 -17.64
N ALA A 191 12.64 6.50 -16.55
CA ALA A 191 14.06 6.15 -16.45
C ALA A 191 14.46 5.06 -17.46
N LEU A 192 13.64 4.04 -17.66
CA LEU A 192 13.88 2.98 -18.64
C LEU A 192 13.77 3.49 -20.08
N LEU A 193 12.78 4.33 -20.37
CA LEU A 193 12.62 4.96 -21.67
C LEU A 193 13.82 5.86 -22.03
N ARG A 194 14.38 6.59 -21.08
CA ARG A 194 15.62 7.36 -21.28
C ARG A 194 16.79 6.44 -21.68
N HIS A 195 16.95 5.28 -21.03
CA HIS A 195 17.98 4.32 -21.41
C HIS A 195 17.78 3.77 -22.83
N ILE A 196 16.53 3.52 -23.22
CA ILE A 196 16.20 3.05 -24.58
C ILE A 196 16.49 4.14 -25.62
N ASP A 197 16.09 5.39 -25.36
CA ASP A 197 16.33 6.54 -26.24
C ASP A 197 17.82 6.80 -26.48
N GLU A 198 18.66 6.57 -25.46
CA GLU A 198 20.12 6.64 -25.55
C GLU A 198 20.76 5.42 -26.25
N GLY A 199 19.97 4.49 -26.78
CA GLY A 199 20.46 3.24 -27.39
C GLY A 199 21.07 2.24 -26.40
N GLY A 200 20.75 2.38 -25.11
CA GLY A 200 21.26 1.50 -24.05
C GLY A 200 20.63 0.10 -24.10
N THR A 201 21.46 -0.91 -23.88
CA THR A 201 21.04 -2.31 -23.73
C THR A 201 21.30 -2.78 -22.30
N PHE A 202 20.54 -3.79 -21.85
CA PHE A 202 20.67 -4.34 -20.51
C PHE A 202 21.33 -5.72 -20.53
N GLU A 203 22.08 -6.05 -19.49
CA GLU A 203 22.70 -7.35 -19.31
C GLU A 203 21.64 -8.48 -19.22
N ARG A 204 20.50 -8.21 -18.61
CA ARG A 204 19.38 -9.14 -18.38
C ARG A 204 18.06 -8.55 -18.83
N ASP A 205 17.07 -9.39 -19.08
CA ASP A 205 15.71 -8.90 -19.33
C ASP A 205 15.25 -8.02 -18.15
N ILE A 206 14.61 -6.90 -18.48
CA ILE A 206 13.86 -6.10 -17.50
C ILE A 206 12.37 -6.33 -17.77
N ILE A 207 11.67 -6.87 -16.80
CA ILE A 207 10.22 -7.04 -16.83
C ILE A 207 9.61 -5.90 -16.03
N VAL A 208 8.71 -5.13 -16.63
CA VAL A 208 7.89 -4.13 -15.91
C VAL A 208 6.48 -4.69 -15.83
N LEU A 209 6.08 -5.06 -14.63
CA LEU A 209 4.73 -5.52 -14.33
C LEU A 209 3.93 -4.38 -13.71
N THR A 210 2.85 -3.98 -14.37
CA THR A 210 1.83 -3.11 -13.80
C THR A 210 0.69 -3.99 -13.29
N ASP A 211 0.70 -4.26 -11.99
CA ASP A 211 -0.28 -5.08 -11.27
C ASP A 211 -1.64 -4.36 -11.21
N CYS A 212 -2.73 -5.13 -11.23
CA CYS A 212 -4.08 -4.60 -11.30
C CYS A 212 -4.85 -4.62 -9.97
N ASP A 213 -4.33 -5.24 -8.91
CA ASP A 213 -5.10 -5.49 -7.68
C ASP A 213 -4.21 -5.66 -6.44
N GLU A 214 -3.35 -4.69 -6.14
CA GLU A 214 -2.57 -4.65 -4.91
C GLU A 214 -3.44 -4.24 -3.73
N GLU A 215 -4.26 -3.20 -3.89
CA GLU A 215 -5.01 -2.52 -2.82
C GLU A 215 -6.13 -3.36 -2.19
N ALA A 216 -6.56 -4.42 -2.88
CA ALA A 216 -7.58 -5.34 -2.36
C ALA A 216 -7.14 -6.82 -2.32
N GLY A 217 -6.14 -7.21 -3.12
CA GLY A 217 -5.51 -8.52 -3.09
C GLY A 217 -6.38 -9.67 -3.63
N SER A 218 -7.29 -9.39 -4.58
CA SER A 218 -8.17 -10.42 -5.16
C SER A 218 -7.54 -11.15 -6.35
N TYR A 219 -6.92 -10.40 -7.29
CA TYR A 219 -6.35 -10.93 -8.54
C TYR A 219 -4.93 -10.42 -8.82
N GLY A 220 -4.32 -9.79 -7.84
CA GLY A 220 -3.02 -9.18 -7.99
C GLY A 220 -1.91 -10.17 -8.31
N SER A 221 -0.71 -9.79 -7.99
CA SER A 221 0.52 -10.54 -8.28
C SER A 221 0.47 -12.00 -7.84
N ARG A 222 -0.30 -12.35 -6.78
CA ARG A 222 -0.43 -13.75 -6.33
C ARG A 222 -1.11 -14.61 -7.39
N TRP A 223 -2.29 -14.19 -7.89
CA TRP A 223 -3.00 -14.90 -8.93
C TRP A 223 -2.14 -15.02 -10.21
N LEU A 224 -1.50 -13.90 -10.62
CA LEU A 224 -0.63 -13.90 -11.80
C LEU A 224 0.54 -14.87 -11.64
N ALA A 225 1.17 -14.91 -10.47
CA ALA A 225 2.28 -15.83 -10.19
C ALA A 225 1.84 -17.31 -10.10
N GLU A 226 0.60 -17.59 -9.76
CA GLU A 226 0.03 -18.95 -9.72
C GLU A 226 -0.36 -19.44 -11.12
N GLN A 227 -0.91 -18.56 -11.97
CA GLN A 227 -1.45 -18.93 -13.28
C GLN A 227 -0.45 -18.73 -14.43
N HIS A 228 0.48 -17.77 -14.32
CA HIS A 228 1.35 -17.31 -15.39
C HIS A 228 2.79 -17.02 -14.91
N TRP A 229 3.35 -17.94 -14.10
CA TRP A 229 4.69 -17.76 -13.55
C TRP A 229 5.77 -17.53 -14.61
N ASP A 230 5.67 -18.19 -15.75
CA ASP A 230 6.59 -18.06 -16.89
C ASP A 230 6.74 -16.61 -17.40
N LYS A 231 5.70 -15.78 -17.22
CA LYS A 231 5.71 -14.37 -17.64
C LYS A 231 6.45 -13.47 -16.66
N VAL A 232 6.54 -13.88 -15.39
CA VAL A 232 7.01 -13.05 -14.28
C VAL A 232 8.14 -13.69 -13.45
N ASP A 233 8.67 -14.85 -13.88
CA ASP A 233 9.86 -15.45 -13.25
C ASP A 233 11.04 -14.48 -13.36
N ALA A 234 11.62 -14.15 -12.22
CA ALA A 234 12.69 -13.17 -12.11
C ALA A 234 13.75 -13.61 -11.10
N GLY A 235 14.94 -13.07 -11.21
CA GLY A 235 16.04 -13.31 -10.25
C GLY A 235 16.03 -12.32 -9.08
N MET A 236 15.40 -11.16 -9.26
CA MET A 236 15.28 -10.08 -8.27
C MET A 236 14.04 -9.25 -8.58
N VAL A 237 13.45 -8.64 -7.55
CA VAL A 237 12.27 -7.77 -7.70
C VAL A 237 12.53 -6.41 -7.08
N LEU A 238 12.20 -5.35 -7.81
CA LEU A 238 12.08 -3.98 -7.30
C LEU A 238 10.60 -3.61 -7.23
N THR A 239 10.15 -3.10 -6.10
CA THR A 239 8.77 -2.63 -5.90
C THR A 239 8.74 -1.38 -5.00
N GLU A 240 7.57 -1.03 -4.50
CA GLU A 240 7.34 0.04 -3.54
C GLU A 240 7.87 -0.28 -2.13
N GLY A 241 7.98 0.73 -1.24
CA GLY A 241 8.16 0.56 0.19
C GLY A 241 9.18 1.45 0.88
N GLY A 242 10.41 1.55 0.43
CA GLY A 242 11.46 2.32 1.11
C GLY A 242 11.26 3.84 0.97
N TRP A 243 11.06 4.52 2.10
CA TRP A 243 10.85 5.96 2.12
C TRP A 243 12.14 6.76 1.95
N PHE A 244 12.09 7.80 1.13
CA PHE A 244 13.12 8.83 1.06
C PHE A 244 12.66 10.00 1.93
N LEU A 245 13.19 10.09 3.15
CA LEU A 245 12.72 11.02 4.17
C LEU A 245 13.48 12.33 4.14
N ALA A 246 12.75 13.44 4.27
CA ALA A 246 13.32 14.76 4.42
C ALA A 246 13.71 15.07 5.87
N GLN A 247 14.65 16.01 6.07
CA GLN A 247 14.89 16.70 7.33
C GLN A 247 13.62 17.46 7.78
N LYS A 248 13.63 18.02 8.97
CA LYS A 248 12.48 18.77 9.54
C LYS A 248 11.99 19.90 8.64
N ASN A 249 12.83 20.43 7.75
CA ASN A 249 12.44 21.47 6.77
C ASN A 249 11.57 20.95 5.62
N GLY A 250 11.34 19.63 5.52
CA GLY A 250 10.45 18.97 4.56
C GLY A 250 11.01 18.79 3.14
N THR A 251 12.21 19.25 2.84
CA THR A 251 12.78 19.24 1.48
C THR A 251 14.21 18.71 1.40
N THR A 252 15.03 18.91 2.43
CA THR A 252 16.41 18.41 2.46
C THR A 252 16.41 16.90 2.66
N PRO A 253 17.00 16.09 1.74
CA PRO A 253 17.10 14.65 1.92
C PRO A 253 17.86 14.30 3.19
N MET A 254 17.26 13.45 4.03
CA MET A 254 17.83 12.98 5.29
C MET A 254 18.25 11.52 5.19
N LEU A 255 17.29 10.64 4.93
CA LEU A 255 17.47 9.19 4.92
C LEU A 255 16.83 8.60 3.68
N ILE A 256 17.61 7.89 2.88
CA ILE A 256 17.17 7.15 1.69
C ILE A 256 17.09 5.69 2.08
N THR A 257 15.94 5.05 1.91
CA THR A 257 15.82 3.66 2.33
C THR A 257 15.37 2.74 1.20
N ALA A 258 15.79 1.48 1.30
CA ALA A 258 15.22 0.38 0.53
C ALA A 258 14.70 -0.69 1.50
N THR A 259 13.42 -1.02 1.40
CA THR A 259 12.87 -2.09 2.22
C THR A 259 13.36 -3.45 1.74
N ARG A 260 13.51 -4.37 2.68
CA ARG A 260 13.88 -5.76 2.41
C ARG A 260 13.03 -6.78 3.17
N GLN A 261 12.01 -6.28 3.86
CA GLN A 261 11.05 -7.07 4.62
C GLN A 261 9.80 -6.21 4.87
N ASP A 262 8.62 -6.83 4.88
CA ASP A 262 7.34 -6.16 5.15
C ASP A 262 6.77 -6.65 6.49
N LYS A 263 5.87 -5.86 7.09
CA LYS A 263 5.09 -6.30 8.25
C LYS A 263 4.06 -7.35 7.82
N VAL A 264 3.68 -8.21 8.78
CA VAL A 264 2.68 -9.24 8.54
C VAL A 264 1.30 -8.68 8.82
N TYR A 265 0.46 -8.68 7.81
CA TYR A 265 -0.91 -8.21 7.83
C TYR A 265 -1.88 -9.29 8.30
N PHE A 266 -2.82 -8.93 9.17
CA PHE A 266 -3.99 -9.73 9.53
C PHE A 266 -5.07 -8.86 10.18
N ASN A 267 -6.32 -9.32 10.18
CA ASN A 267 -7.42 -8.59 10.79
C ASN A 267 -8.00 -9.35 11.98
N LEU A 268 -8.43 -8.58 12.99
CA LEU A 268 -9.23 -9.06 14.10
C LEU A 268 -10.62 -8.45 14.05
N ASP A 269 -11.63 -9.27 14.27
CA ASP A 269 -13.02 -8.84 14.40
C ASP A 269 -13.45 -8.95 15.86
N LEU A 270 -13.86 -7.83 16.44
CA LEU A 270 -14.42 -7.77 17.79
C LEU A 270 -15.94 -7.68 17.71
N TYR A 271 -16.63 -8.59 18.35
CA TYR A 271 -18.08 -8.62 18.43
C TYR A 271 -18.50 -8.43 19.90
N ALA A 272 -19.38 -7.47 20.12
CA ALA A 272 -20.09 -7.30 21.37
C ALA A 272 -21.54 -7.78 21.22
N GLU A 273 -22.04 -8.46 22.25
CA GLU A 273 -23.45 -8.82 22.37
C GLU A 273 -24.06 -8.07 23.57
N GLY A 274 -25.33 -7.68 23.44
CA GLY A 274 -26.06 -6.96 24.47
C GLY A 274 -27.57 -7.18 24.39
N THR A 275 -28.31 -6.62 25.34
CA THR A 275 -29.76 -6.73 25.35
C THR A 275 -30.40 -5.71 24.42
N ALA A 276 -31.07 -6.18 23.37
CA ALA A 276 -31.87 -5.31 22.48
C ALA A 276 -33.13 -4.81 23.21
N THR A 277 -33.40 -3.51 23.07
CA THR A 277 -34.61 -2.91 23.67
C THR A 277 -34.92 -1.56 23.02
N HIS A 278 -36.05 -0.96 23.41
CA HIS A 278 -36.40 0.40 22.99
C HIS A 278 -35.41 1.43 23.58
N SER A 279 -34.98 2.40 22.78
CA SER A 279 -33.95 3.40 23.14
C SER A 279 -34.31 4.25 24.38
N SER A 280 -35.59 4.40 24.74
CA SER A 280 -36.02 5.10 25.94
C SER A 280 -35.63 4.39 27.26
N LYS A 281 -35.11 3.17 27.20
CA LYS A 281 -34.66 2.36 28.34
C LYS A 281 -33.16 2.05 28.19
N PRO A 282 -32.26 3.06 28.33
CA PRO A 282 -30.84 2.86 28.16
C PRO A 282 -30.28 1.82 29.11
N ARG A 283 -29.42 0.93 28.61
CA ARG A 283 -28.85 -0.18 29.39
C ARG A 283 -27.33 -0.13 29.39
N PRO A 284 -26.69 -0.40 30.54
CA PRO A 284 -25.23 -0.42 30.63
C PRO A 284 -24.59 -1.62 29.92
N ASP A 285 -25.37 -2.65 29.61
CA ASP A 285 -24.99 -3.86 28.87
C ASP A 285 -25.32 -3.79 27.39
N ALA A 286 -25.67 -2.61 26.83
CA ALA A 286 -25.87 -2.42 25.41
C ALA A 286 -24.59 -2.77 24.61
N ALA A 287 -24.76 -3.47 23.48
CA ALA A 287 -23.65 -3.96 22.67
C ALA A 287 -22.67 -2.84 22.27
N ILE A 288 -23.19 -1.70 21.81
CA ILE A 288 -22.38 -0.52 21.46
C ILE A 288 -21.54 -0.04 22.66
N VAL A 289 -22.13 0.04 23.85
CA VAL A 289 -21.42 0.51 25.06
C VAL A 289 -20.29 -0.45 25.45
N ARG A 290 -20.53 -1.77 25.35
CA ARG A 290 -19.49 -2.79 25.58
C ARG A 290 -18.36 -2.67 24.57
N LEU A 291 -18.71 -2.56 23.29
CA LEU A 291 -17.73 -2.43 22.21
C LEU A 291 -16.88 -1.16 22.37
N SER A 292 -17.50 0.01 22.60
CA SER A 292 -16.79 1.28 22.78
C SER A 292 -15.79 1.23 23.94
N ARG A 293 -16.13 0.60 25.06
CA ARG A 293 -15.19 0.41 26.19
C ARG A 293 -14.01 -0.50 25.83
N ALA A 294 -14.24 -1.54 25.05
CA ALA A 294 -13.17 -2.42 24.58
C ALA A 294 -12.24 -1.70 23.57
N VAL A 295 -12.81 -0.93 22.67
CA VAL A 295 -12.06 -0.10 21.70
C VAL A 295 -11.23 0.95 22.44
N ASP A 296 -11.78 1.65 23.41
CA ASP A 296 -11.06 2.63 24.24
C ASP A 296 -9.84 2.00 24.93
N GLU A 297 -10.03 0.84 25.60
CA GLU A 297 -8.93 0.12 26.26
C GLU A 297 -7.86 -0.34 25.28
N LEU A 298 -8.24 -0.92 24.15
CA LEU A 298 -7.29 -1.40 23.14
C LEU A 298 -6.59 -0.25 22.42
N SER A 299 -7.26 0.88 22.18
CA SER A 299 -6.66 2.06 21.53
C SER A 299 -5.61 2.73 22.41
N GLY A 300 -5.80 2.68 23.73
CA GLY A 300 -4.81 3.13 24.72
C GLY A 300 -3.63 2.17 24.92
N TRP A 301 -3.72 0.94 24.43
CA TRP A 301 -2.68 -0.07 24.58
C TRP A 301 -1.71 -0.06 23.40
N LEU A 302 -0.42 0.15 23.67
CA LEU A 302 0.64 -0.02 22.70
C LEU A 302 1.28 -1.41 22.87
N ALA A 303 1.35 -2.18 21.78
CA ALA A 303 2.10 -3.43 21.78
C ALA A 303 3.58 -3.21 22.14
N PRO A 304 4.26 -4.22 22.71
CA PRO A 304 5.66 -4.08 23.13
C PRO A 304 6.60 -3.67 22.01
N VAL A 305 7.62 -2.86 22.35
CA VAL A 305 8.69 -2.44 21.43
C VAL A 305 9.62 -3.62 21.13
N HIS A 306 9.83 -3.86 19.84
CA HIS A 306 10.79 -4.85 19.33
C HIS A 306 11.79 -4.16 18.40
N LEU A 307 13.07 -4.38 18.64
CA LEU A 307 14.16 -3.98 17.76
C LEU A 307 14.73 -5.22 17.08
N THR A 308 14.36 -5.41 15.83
CA THR A 308 14.92 -6.46 14.95
C THR A 308 16.24 -5.99 14.34
N PRO A 309 17.05 -6.86 13.73
CA PRO A 309 18.25 -6.42 13.00
C PRO A 309 17.93 -5.33 11.96
N VAL A 310 16.85 -5.50 11.18
CA VAL A 310 16.45 -4.54 10.14
C VAL A 310 16.11 -3.16 10.73
N THR A 311 15.30 -3.14 11.81
CA THR A 311 14.92 -1.86 12.42
C THR A 311 16.07 -1.22 13.20
N ARG A 312 17.02 -2.02 13.73
CA ARG A 312 18.27 -1.49 14.33
C ARG A 312 19.14 -0.77 13.31
N ASP A 313 19.33 -1.38 12.13
CA ASP A 313 20.09 -0.78 11.04
C ASP A 313 19.46 0.54 10.58
N TYR A 314 18.15 0.53 10.41
CA TYR A 314 17.37 1.73 10.08
C TYR A 314 17.56 2.85 11.09
N PHE A 315 17.32 2.58 12.38
CA PHE A 315 17.46 3.61 13.43
C PHE A 315 18.90 4.04 13.67
N ALA A 316 19.90 3.16 13.45
CA ALA A 316 21.31 3.54 13.52
C ALA A 316 21.69 4.52 12.40
N ALA A 317 21.22 4.29 11.18
CA ALA A 317 21.40 5.21 10.06
C ALA A 317 20.65 6.53 10.30
N LEU A 318 19.40 6.47 10.77
CA LEU A 318 18.60 7.65 11.09
C LEU A 318 19.28 8.55 12.16
N ALA A 319 19.93 7.95 13.16
CA ALA A 319 20.67 8.69 14.18
C ALA A 319 21.90 9.44 13.64
N LYS A 320 22.44 9.01 12.50
CA LYS A 320 23.53 9.69 11.78
C LYS A 320 22.99 10.76 10.82
N ALA A 321 21.84 10.45 10.20
CA ALA A 321 21.25 11.24 9.12
C ALA A 321 20.57 12.53 9.61
N THR A 322 19.98 12.53 10.80
CA THR A 322 19.21 13.66 11.32
C THR A 322 20.13 14.81 11.76
N ASP A 323 19.71 16.03 11.46
CA ASP A 323 20.34 17.28 11.94
C ASP A 323 19.86 17.71 13.36
N ASP A 324 18.92 16.98 13.97
CA ASP A 324 18.45 17.18 15.34
C ASP A 324 19.25 16.30 16.33
N ASP A 325 20.24 16.89 17.02
CA ASP A 325 21.05 16.20 18.01
C ASP A 325 20.25 15.58 19.16
N ARG A 326 19.14 16.20 19.55
CA ARG A 326 18.27 15.69 20.63
C ARG A 326 17.51 14.45 20.16
N PHE A 327 17.07 14.45 18.90
CA PHE A 327 16.44 13.29 18.28
C PHE A 327 17.47 12.15 18.09
N ALA A 328 18.65 12.47 17.57
CA ALA A 328 19.75 11.50 17.44
C ALA A 328 20.12 10.85 18.80
N LYS A 329 20.18 11.64 19.88
CA LYS A 329 20.41 11.14 21.24
C LYS A 329 19.29 10.19 21.69
N ALA A 330 18.02 10.55 21.44
CA ALA A 330 16.87 9.71 21.79
C ALA A 330 16.90 8.35 21.04
N ILE A 331 17.27 8.35 19.76
CA ILE A 331 17.45 7.11 18.97
C ILE A 331 18.58 6.25 19.60
N ARG A 332 19.73 6.84 19.92
CA ARG A 332 20.83 6.10 20.57
C ARG A 332 20.40 5.50 21.92
N MET A 333 19.61 6.23 22.71
CA MET A 333 19.05 5.68 23.96
C MET A 333 18.18 4.44 23.71
N LEU A 334 17.33 4.47 22.66
CA LEU A 334 16.52 3.31 22.27
C LEU A 334 17.38 2.12 21.84
N LEU A 335 18.39 2.35 21.01
CA LEU A 335 19.29 1.29 20.51
C LEU A 335 20.10 0.60 21.60
N HIS A 336 20.45 1.32 22.68
CA HIS A 336 21.23 0.81 23.80
C HIS A 336 20.38 0.32 24.99
N ALA A 337 19.05 0.45 24.93
CA ALA A 337 18.16 0.01 26.00
C ALA A 337 18.19 -1.52 26.17
N ARG A 338 18.56 -2.00 27.38
CA ARG A 338 18.77 -3.43 27.65
C ARG A 338 17.52 -4.14 28.18
N SER A 339 16.59 -3.43 28.82
CA SER A 339 15.35 -3.99 29.35
C SER A 339 14.12 -3.51 28.60
N GLN A 340 13.02 -4.26 28.61
CA GLN A 340 11.77 -3.87 27.96
C GLN A 340 11.23 -2.54 28.49
N PRO A 341 11.16 -2.27 29.82
CA PRO A 341 10.73 -0.97 30.31
C PRO A 341 11.63 0.20 29.85
N ALA A 342 12.95 -0.03 29.73
CA ALA A 342 13.86 0.98 29.20
C ALA A 342 13.62 1.26 27.71
N ARG A 343 13.37 0.21 26.90
CA ARG A 343 13.01 0.35 25.48
C ARG A 343 11.71 1.14 25.31
N GLU A 344 10.68 0.83 26.10
CA GLU A 344 9.39 1.55 26.05
C GLU A 344 9.55 3.04 26.39
N ARG A 345 10.32 3.37 27.42
CA ARG A 345 10.60 4.79 27.77
C ARG A 345 11.39 5.49 26.67
N ALA A 346 12.44 4.85 26.14
CA ALA A 346 13.28 5.42 25.09
C ALA A 346 12.49 5.60 23.79
N ALA A 347 11.65 4.62 23.41
CA ALA A 347 10.79 4.71 22.23
C ALA A 347 9.79 5.87 22.34
N ARG A 348 9.14 6.07 23.50
CA ARG A 348 8.24 7.23 23.70
C ARG A 348 8.97 8.55 23.50
N VAL A 349 10.17 8.70 24.07
CA VAL A 349 10.98 9.92 23.92
C VAL A 349 11.39 10.14 22.48
N MET A 350 11.81 9.07 21.78
CA MET A 350 12.22 9.12 20.39
C MET A 350 11.06 9.48 19.47
N VAL A 351 9.91 8.80 19.59
CA VAL A 351 8.71 9.07 18.78
C VAL A 351 8.20 10.50 18.97
N ALA A 352 8.17 10.99 20.21
CA ALA A 352 7.72 12.36 20.51
C ALA A 352 8.62 13.45 19.90
N ARG A 353 9.86 13.13 19.51
CA ARG A 353 10.80 14.06 18.87
C ARG A 353 10.89 13.88 17.37
N SER A 354 10.31 12.82 16.84
CA SER A 354 10.38 12.48 15.42
C SER A 354 9.57 13.45 14.57
N SER A 355 10.07 13.80 13.40
CA SER A 355 9.29 14.44 12.33
C SER A 355 8.31 13.45 11.66
N TYR A 356 8.48 12.14 11.87
CA TYR A 356 7.65 11.05 11.33
C TYR A 356 7.18 10.12 12.46
N PRO A 357 6.39 10.63 13.44
CA PRO A 357 6.11 9.90 14.68
C PRO A 357 5.37 8.59 14.46
N TRP A 358 4.39 8.58 13.56
CA TRP A 358 3.57 7.40 13.27
C TRP A 358 4.36 6.31 12.54
N LEU A 359 5.19 6.69 11.56
CA LEU A 359 6.11 5.77 10.87
C LEU A 359 7.07 5.12 11.87
N HIS A 360 7.79 5.92 12.66
CA HIS A 360 8.78 5.40 13.60
C HIS A 360 8.16 4.55 14.71
N SER A 361 6.94 4.88 15.15
CA SER A 361 6.18 4.04 16.08
C SER A 361 5.81 2.70 15.43
N ALA A 362 5.36 2.73 14.17
CA ALA A 362 4.96 1.53 13.44
C ALA A 362 6.13 0.56 13.19
N LEU A 363 7.34 1.07 12.96
CA LEU A 363 8.53 0.23 12.78
C LEU A 363 8.97 -0.51 14.05
N LEU A 364 8.49 -0.09 15.22
CA LEU A 364 8.92 -0.63 16.51
C LEU A 364 7.99 -1.69 17.10
N ARG A 365 6.74 -1.77 16.65
CA ARG A 365 5.73 -2.61 17.31
C ARG A 365 4.64 -3.10 16.36
N THR A 366 3.92 -4.14 16.78
CA THR A 366 2.65 -4.49 16.14
C THR A 366 1.69 -3.32 16.26
N THR A 367 1.10 -2.91 15.13
CA THR A 367 0.16 -1.79 15.08
C THR A 367 -1.27 -2.29 14.92
N THR A 368 -2.23 -1.50 15.41
CA THR A 368 -3.67 -1.69 15.27
C THR A 368 -4.30 -0.44 14.69
N ALA A 369 -5.15 -0.62 13.68
CA ALA A 369 -5.99 0.45 13.14
C ALA A 369 -7.44 -0.02 13.13
N TYR A 370 -8.35 0.80 13.63
CA TYR A 370 -9.79 0.54 13.66
C TYR A 370 -10.37 1.04 12.33
N VAL A 371 -10.82 0.13 11.46
CA VAL A 371 -11.07 0.47 10.05
C VAL A 371 -12.52 0.30 9.60
N ILE A 372 -13.29 -0.57 10.26
CA ILE A 372 -14.71 -0.78 9.95
C ILE A 372 -15.45 -0.89 11.28
N GLU A 373 -16.56 -0.17 11.42
CA GLU A 373 -17.49 -0.30 12.55
C GLU A 373 -18.91 -0.49 12.02
N ASP A 374 -19.64 -1.44 12.60
CA ASP A 374 -21.04 -1.71 12.29
C ASP A 374 -21.84 -1.91 13.58
N ALA A 375 -22.80 -1.00 13.82
CA ALA A 375 -23.63 -1.03 15.03
C ALA A 375 -24.92 -0.27 14.84
N GLY A 376 -26.05 -0.94 15.12
CA GLY A 376 -27.38 -0.32 15.05
C GLY A 376 -27.97 -0.27 13.63
N TYR A 377 -29.27 -0.07 13.56
CA TYR A 377 -30.02 -0.03 12.30
C TYR A 377 -31.23 0.91 12.37
N LYS A 378 -31.57 1.43 13.54
CA LYS A 378 -32.69 2.35 13.75
C LYS A 378 -32.49 3.16 15.03
N GLU A 379 -32.78 4.46 15.00
CA GLU A 379 -32.55 5.42 16.09
C GLU A 379 -33.27 5.10 17.41
N ASN A 380 -34.43 4.47 17.34
CA ASN A 380 -35.22 4.13 18.53
C ASN A 380 -35.01 2.68 19.02
N VAL A 381 -33.98 1.97 18.55
CA VAL A 381 -33.63 0.61 18.93
C VAL A 381 -32.21 0.53 19.46
N ILE A 382 -32.03 -0.02 20.67
CA ILE A 382 -30.71 -0.46 21.15
C ILE A 382 -30.41 -1.80 20.50
N PRO A 383 -29.34 -1.94 19.69
CA PRO A 383 -29.05 -3.18 18.97
C PRO A 383 -28.53 -4.27 19.90
N SER A 384 -28.75 -5.53 19.53
CA SER A 384 -28.22 -6.70 20.26
C SER A 384 -26.76 -6.99 19.97
N THR A 385 -26.23 -6.47 18.86
CA THR A 385 -24.85 -6.72 18.42
C THR A 385 -24.17 -5.43 17.98
N ALA A 386 -22.84 -5.38 18.12
CA ALA A 386 -21.98 -4.36 17.57
C ALA A 386 -20.66 -5.02 17.15
N HIS A 387 -20.04 -4.53 16.10
CA HIS A 387 -18.82 -5.09 15.50
C HIS A 387 -17.82 -3.99 15.18
N VAL A 388 -16.53 -4.29 15.36
CA VAL A 388 -15.43 -3.48 14.83
C VAL A 388 -14.36 -4.39 14.25
N ARG A 389 -13.82 -4.01 13.08
CA ARG A 389 -12.64 -4.64 12.48
C ARG A 389 -11.40 -3.85 12.81
N ILE A 390 -10.38 -4.55 13.27
CA ILE A 390 -9.06 -4.00 13.58
C ILE A 390 -8.06 -4.59 12.59
N ASN A 391 -7.42 -3.70 11.80
CA ASN A 391 -6.29 -4.05 10.97
C ASN A 391 -5.02 -4.13 11.83
N CYS A 392 -4.35 -5.26 11.80
CA CYS A 392 -3.14 -5.52 12.59
C CYS A 392 -1.96 -5.75 11.65
N ARG A 393 -0.79 -5.17 12.00
CA ARG A 393 0.44 -5.38 11.25
C ARG A 393 1.59 -5.70 12.21
N ALA A 394 2.00 -6.99 12.25
CA ALA A 394 3.07 -7.47 13.14
C ALA A 394 4.46 -7.25 12.54
N VAL A 395 5.42 -6.92 13.41
CA VAL A 395 6.84 -6.81 13.04
C VAL A 395 7.44 -8.20 12.97
N PRO A 396 7.98 -8.66 11.81
CA PRO A 396 8.70 -9.92 11.71
C PRO A 396 9.91 -9.95 12.66
N GLY A 397 10.08 -11.06 13.39
CA GLY A 397 11.08 -11.16 14.45
C GLY A 397 10.72 -10.47 15.77
N GLY A 398 9.55 -9.78 15.83
CA GLY A 398 8.98 -9.20 17.05
C GLY A 398 7.93 -10.11 17.71
N GLN A 399 6.79 -9.56 18.11
CA GLN A 399 5.67 -10.34 18.66
C GLN A 399 4.96 -11.14 17.56
N ARG A 400 4.84 -12.46 17.73
CA ARG A 400 4.13 -13.33 16.76
C ARG A 400 2.64 -13.00 16.69
N PRO A 401 1.99 -13.14 15.53
CA PRO A 401 0.55 -12.92 15.37
C PRO A 401 -0.31 -13.69 16.40
N ARG A 402 -0.01 -14.97 16.66
CA ARG A 402 -0.75 -15.77 17.66
C ARG A 402 -0.62 -15.23 19.08
N HIS A 403 0.56 -14.74 19.47
CA HIS A 403 0.76 -14.14 20.80
C HIS A 403 0.11 -12.77 20.90
N PHE A 404 0.05 -12.03 19.79
CA PHE A 404 -0.66 -10.76 19.75
C PHE A 404 -2.17 -10.97 19.87
N LEU A 405 -2.76 -11.94 19.16
CA LEU A 405 -4.17 -12.31 19.28
C LEU A 405 -4.52 -12.71 20.74
N ALA A 406 -3.68 -13.53 21.38
CA ALA A 406 -3.86 -13.89 22.78
C ALA A 406 -3.85 -12.66 23.70
N ALA A 407 -2.90 -11.74 23.51
CA ALA A 407 -2.81 -10.51 24.29
C ALA A 407 -4.05 -9.59 24.09
N VAL A 408 -4.60 -9.51 22.88
CA VAL A 408 -5.86 -8.79 22.63
C VAL A 408 -7.03 -9.44 23.36
N ARG A 409 -7.15 -10.79 23.30
CA ARG A 409 -8.19 -11.54 24.04
C ARG A 409 -8.10 -11.32 25.55
N ASP A 410 -6.89 -11.33 26.09
CA ASP A 410 -6.66 -11.09 27.53
C ASP A 410 -7.07 -9.67 27.94
N LYS A 411 -6.78 -8.67 27.11
CA LYS A 411 -7.15 -7.27 27.37
C LYS A 411 -8.65 -7.05 27.48
N VAL A 412 -9.41 -7.72 26.65
CA VAL A 412 -10.88 -7.57 26.64
C VAL A 412 -11.60 -8.68 27.41
N ALA A 413 -10.86 -9.51 28.15
CA ALA A 413 -11.44 -10.58 28.97
C ALA A 413 -12.44 -10.02 29.99
N GLY A 414 -13.58 -10.71 30.16
CA GLY A 414 -14.65 -10.28 31.09
C GLY A 414 -15.54 -9.14 30.60
N ARG A 415 -15.26 -8.56 29.41
CA ARG A 415 -16.07 -7.46 28.84
C ARG A 415 -17.20 -7.92 27.91
N HIS A 416 -17.44 -9.22 27.82
CA HIS A 416 -18.42 -9.82 26.90
C HIS A 416 -18.11 -9.47 25.42
N ILE A 417 -16.83 -9.46 25.07
CA ILE A 417 -16.32 -9.26 23.70
C ILE A 417 -15.81 -10.58 23.18
N LYS A 418 -16.27 -10.97 22.00
CA LYS A 418 -15.74 -12.11 21.26
C LYS A 418 -14.73 -11.63 20.21
N VAL A 419 -13.47 -12.03 20.36
CA VAL A 419 -12.40 -11.70 19.42
C VAL A 419 -12.19 -12.86 18.46
N LYS A 420 -12.40 -12.61 17.17
CA LYS A 420 -12.15 -13.58 16.09
C LYS A 420 -11.00 -13.10 15.21
N LEU A 421 -10.17 -14.01 14.76
CA LEU A 421 -9.23 -13.78 13.67
C LEU A 421 -10.01 -13.83 12.35
N ALA A 422 -10.02 -12.73 11.59
CA ALA A 422 -10.57 -12.73 10.23
C ALA A 422 -9.67 -13.57 9.33
N ARG A 423 -10.23 -14.55 8.64
CA ARG A 423 -9.48 -15.53 7.86
C ARG A 423 -10.24 -15.92 6.58
N PRO A 424 -9.53 -16.46 5.57
CA PRO A 424 -10.16 -16.98 4.36
C PRO A 424 -11.22 -18.04 4.67
N ALA A 425 -12.26 -18.10 3.85
CA ALA A 425 -13.31 -19.13 3.98
C ALA A 425 -12.69 -20.53 3.84
N GLY A 426 -13.17 -21.47 4.65
CA GLY A 426 -12.65 -22.85 4.65
C GLY A 426 -11.35 -23.07 5.43
N THR A 427 -10.68 -22.03 5.92
CA THR A 427 -9.45 -22.15 6.70
C THR A 427 -9.76 -22.09 8.20
N SER A 428 -9.23 -23.00 9.00
CA SER A 428 -9.35 -22.94 10.46
C SER A 428 -8.50 -21.80 11.06
N GLU A 429 -8.79 -21.38 12.30
CA GLU A 429 -7.97 -20.37 12.99
C GLU A 429 -6.53 -20.85 13.19
N ALA A 430 -6.33 -22.13 13.52
CA ALA A 430 -5.01 -22.70 13.72
C ALA A 430 -4.18 -22.71 12.45
N GLU A 431 -4.75 -23.18 11.34
CA GLU A 431 -4.07 -23.17 10.01
C GLU A 431 -3.70 -21.75 9.56
N TYR A 432 -4.61 -20.80 9.75
CA TYR A 432 -4.30 -19.42 9.35
C TYR A 432 -3.23 -18.78 10.25
N LEU A 433 -3.24 -19.06 11.56
CA LEU A 433 -2.17 -18.64 12.46
C LEU A 433 -0.82 -19.26 12.07
N ASP A 434 -0.80 -20.51 11.63
CA ASP A 434 0.43 -21.15 11.14
C ASP A 434 0.94 -20.50 9.85
N GLN A 435 0.05 -20.10 8.93
CA GLN A 435 0.41 -19.33 7.74
C GLN A 435 0.99 -17.95 8.11
N LEU A 436 0.34 -17.23 9.01
CA LEU A 436 0.82 -15.94 9.49
C LEU A 436 2.18 -16.06 10.20
N ASP A 437 2.38 -17.09 11.00
CA ASP A 437 3.65 -17.33 11.69
C ASP A 437 4.78 -17.74 10.72
N LYS A 438 4.47 -18.45 9.62
CA LYS A 438 5.42 -18.72 8.52
C LYS A 438 5.84 -17.41 7.84
N THR A 439 4.88 -16.56 7.49
CA THR A 439 5.15 -15.23 6.91
C THR A 439 5.97 -14.37 7.89
N TRP A 440 5.63 -14.37 9.19
CA TRP A 440 6.36 -13.66 10.23
C TRP A 440 7.81 -14.14 10.36
N ALA A 441 8.09 -15.44 10.14
CA ALA A 441 9.39 -16.03 10.21
C ALA A 441 10.23 -15.84 8.93
N THR A 442 9.69 -15.26 7.88
CA THR A 442 10.39 -15.01 6.61
C THR A 442 11.62 -14.13 6.85
N LYS A 443 12.76 -14.59 6.37
CA LYS A 443 14.00 -13.82 6.48
C LYS A 443 13.95 -12.57 5.59
N PRO A 444 14.53 -11.45 6.02
CA PRO A 444 14.71 -10.30 5.15
C PRO A 444 15.62 -10.63 3.96
N ALA A 445 15.39 -10.00 2.80
CA ALA A 445 16.24 -10.16 1.63
C ALA A 445 17.71 -9.80 1.94
N ASP A 446 18.66 -10.43 1.24
CA ASP A 446 20.09 -10.25 1.45
C ASP A 446 20.54 -8.83 1.05
N LEU A 447 21.51 -8.28 1.75
CA LEU A 447 22.12 -6.97 1.45
C LEU A 447 23.19 -7.06 0.36
N ASP A 448 23.63 -8.26 0.00
CA ASP A 448 24.69 -8.49 -1.01
C ASP A 448 24.13 -9.01 -2.35
N THR A 449 23.05 -8.44 -2.82
CA THR A 449 22.52 -8.71 -4.18
C THR A 449 22.92 -7.61 -5.15
N PRO A 450 22.97 -7.89 -6.48
CA PRO A 450 23.22 -6.86 -7.47
C PRO A 450 22.24 -5.68 -7.36
N LEU A 451 20.95 -5.95 -7.13
CA LEU A 451 19.94 -4.91 -7.01
C LEU A 451 20.14 -4.03 -5.77
N PHE A 452 20.38 -4.63 -4.59
CA PHE A 452 20.60 -3.82 -3.38
C PHE A 452 21.87 -2.96 -3.48
N ARG A 453 22.94 -3.51 -4.09
CA ARG A 453 24.17 -2.73 -4.38
C ARG A 453 23.91 -1.60 -5.38
N ALA A 454 23.07 -1.83 -6.41
CA ALA A 454 22.68 -0.80 -7.37
C ALA A 454 21.89 0.33 -6.70
N LEU A 455 20.90 0.00 -5.86
CA LEU A 455 20.12 0.97 -5.08
C LEU A 455 21.01 1.83 -4.18
N ARG A 456 21.95 1.22 -3.44
CA ARG A 456 22.90 1.94 -2.58
C ARG A 456 23.81 2.89 -3.39
N LYS A 457 24.34 2.44 -4.53
CA LYS A 457 25.18 3.27 -5.38
C LYS A 457 24.39 4.43 -6.01
N ALA A 458 23.17 4.17 -6.46
CA ALA A 458 22.29 5.22 -6.99
C ALA A 458 21.93 6.27 -5.92
N ALA A 459 21.67 5.82 -4.68
CA ALA A 459 21.41 6.71 -3.55
C ALA A 459 22.61 7.62 -3.27
N ALA A 460 23.81 7.07 -3.17
CA ALA A 460 25.03 7.83 -2.94
C ALA A 460 25.31 8.86 -4.06
N ALA A 461 25.03 8.50 -5.32
CA ALA A 461 25.23 9.40 -6.45
C ALA A 461 24.18 10.50 -6.57
N THR A 462 22.92 10.20 -6.21
CA THR A 462 21.79 11.15 -6.35
C THR A 462 21.62 12.01 -5.10
N TYR A 463 21.90 11.45 -3.92
CA TYR A 463 21.69 12.08 -2.60
C TYR A 463 22.97 12.01 -1.73
N PRO A 464 24.08 12.61 -2.15
CA PRO A 464 25.42 12.40 -1.54
C PRO A 464 25.52 12.86 -0.07
N ARG A 465 24.57 13.65 0.40
CA ARG A 465 24.53 14.13 1.79
C ARG A 465 23.51 13.40 2.67
N ALA A 466 22.75 12.45 2.10
CA ALA A 466 21.81 11.63 2.85
C ALA A 466 22.44 10.28 3.20
N GLU A 467 22.05 9.72 4.34
CA GLU A 467 22.40 8.33 4.69
C GLU A 467 21.53 7.36 3.88
N PHE A 468 22.08 6.18 3.57
CA PHE A 468 21.33 5.08 2.97
C PHE A 468 21.20 3.92 3.95
N ALA A 469 19.99 3.36 4.08
CA ALA A 469 19.72 2.23 4.97
C ALA A 469 18.77 1.20 4.35
N SER A 470 18.90 -0.06 4.81
CA SER A 470 17.83 -1.02 4.66
C SER A 470 16.70 -0.72 5.64
N ALA A 471 15.45 -1.02 5.25
CA ALA A 471 14.29 -0.75 6.08
C ALA A 471 13.32 -1.94 6.15
N LEU A 472 12.47 -1.93 7.17
CA LEU A 472 11.21 -2.67 7.23
C LEU A 472 10.13 -1.80 6.59
N PHE A 473 9.30 -2.36 5.72
CA PHE A 473 8.08 -1.67 5.30
C PHE A 473 6.99 -1.87 6.36
N GLU A 474 6.37 -0.77 6.78
CA GLU A 474 5.30 -0.81 7.79
C GLU A 474 3.97 -1.34 7.25
N ALA A 475 3.86 -1.47 5.92
CA ALA A 475 2.75 -2.03 5.18
C ALA A 475 3.06 -3.43 4.64
N GLY A 476 2.38 -3.87 3.60
CA GLY A 476 2.66 -5.02 2.75
C GLY A 476 2.82 -4.57 1.31
N THR A 477 3.27 -5.47 0.44
CA THR A 477 3.42 -5.24 -0.99
C THR A 477 3.00 -6.47 -1.78
N SER A 478 2.79 -6.33 -3.07
CA SER A 478 2.57 -7.44 -4.01
C SER A 478 3.77 -8.40 -4.17
N LEU A 479 4.87 -8.20 -3.44
CA LEU A 479 6.13 -8.96 -3.56
C LEU A 479 6.06 -10.39 -3.01
N HIS A 480 5.02 -10.72 -2.26
CA HIS A 480 4.91 -11.97 -1.49
C HIS A 480 5.16 -13.25 -2.32
N PRO A 481 4.62 -13.43 -3.55
CA PRO A 481 4.83 -14.64 -4.35
C PRO A 481 6.29 -14.92 -4.70
N TRP A 482 7.11 -13.88 -4.90
CA TRP A 482 8.55 -14.02 -5.17
C TRP A 482 9.33 -14.34 -3.90
N ARG A 483 9.00 -13.69 -2.78
CA ARG A 483 9.63 -13.98 -1.48
C ARG A 483 9.39 -15.42 -1.02
N GLU A 484 8.19 -15.96 -1.23
CA GLU A 484 7.87 -17.37 -0.93
C GLU A 484 8.74 -18.35 -1.73
N ARG A 485 9.19 -17.94 -2.93
CA ARG A 485 10.11 -18.70 -3.78
C ARG A 485 11.58 -18.40 -3.52
N GLY A 486 11.88 -17.63 -2.46
CA GLY A 486 13.26 -17.27 -2.08
C GLY A 486 13.90 -16.21 -2.98
N ILE A 487 13.12 -15.52 -3.83
CA ILE A 487 13.62 -14.47 -4.71
C ILE A 487 13.75 -13.16 -3.91
N PRO A 488 14.94 -12.52 -3.90
CA PRO A 488 15.13 -11.28 -3.18
C PRO A 488 14.36 -10.13 -3.81
N GLY A 489 13.68 -9.37 -2.95
CA GLY A 489 12.93 -8.20 -3.38
C GLY A 489 13.12 -7.02 -2.43
N TYR A 490 13.15 -5.83 -3.02
CA TYR A 490 13.39 -4.57 -2.34
C TYR A 490 12.37 -3.54 -2.79
N GLY A 491 11.99 -2.66 -1.85
CA GLY A 491 11.03 -1.61 -2.12
C GLY A 491 11.63 -0.22 -1.98
N VAL A 492 11.23 0.70 -2.86
CA VAL A 492 11.56 2.13 -2.79
C VAL A 492 10.37 2.98 -3.20
N TYR A 493 10.20 4.14 -2.55
CA TYR A 493 9.47 5.28 -3.11
C TYR A 493 10.53 6.33 -3.48
N PRO A 494 10.88 6.48 -4.78
CA PRO A 494 12.11 7.16 -5.19
C PRO A 494 12.01 8.69 -5.16
N TYR A 495 11.27 9.28 -4.23
CA TYR A 495 11.13 10.72 -4.07
C TYR A 495 11.14 11.13 -2.60
N VAL A 496 11.85 12.22 -2.30
CA VAL A 496 11.94 12.75 -0.95
C VAL A 496 10.60 13.34 -0.54
N ILE A 497 10.08 12.88 0.59
CA ILE A 497 8.80 13.30 1.15
C ILE A 497 8.95 13.86 2.56
N ASP A 498 8.00 14.71 2.95
CA ASP A 498 7.78 15.13 4.32
C ASP A 498 6.65 14.32 4.99
N ASN A 499 6.44 14.56 6.29
CA ASN A 499 5.39 13.87 7.04
C ASN A 499 3.97 14.20 6.56
N ALA A 500 3.74 15.40 6.01
CA ALA A 500 2.41 15.76 5.51
C ALA A 500 2.05 15.05 4.20
N GLN A 501 3.07 14.73 3.40
CA GLN A 501 2.91 13.88 2.21
C GLN A 501 2.70 12.42 2.62
N LEU A 502 3.52 11.91 3.55
CA LEU A 502 3.37 10.54 4.07
C LEU A 502 1.97 10.30 4.67
N VAL A 503 1.46 11.22 5.47
CA VAL A 503 0.11 11.12 6.07
C VAL A 503 -1.00 11.23 5.03
N ALA A 504 -0.74 11.85 3.88
CA ALA A 504 -1.72 11.98 2.80
C ALA A 504 -1.83 10.72 1.92
N MET A 505 -0.91 9.74 2.04
CA MET A 505 -1.06 8.42 1.42
C MET A 505 -2.35 7.76 1.92
N HIS A 506 -3.17 7.22 1.01
CA HIS A 506 -4.54 6.73 1.27
C HIS A 506 -5.50 7.78 1.87
N GLY A 507 -5.00 8.97 2.18
CA GLY A 507 -5.80 10.09 2.69
C GLY A 507 -6.25 11.04 1.59
N ASN A 508 -6.77 12.20 2.00
CA ASN A 508 -7.20 13.25 1.07
C ASN A 508 -6.03 14.16 0.68
N ASN A 509 -6.05 14.64 -0.57
CA ASN A 509 -5.03 15.53 -1.12
C ASN A 509 -3.62 14.88 -1.19
N GLU A 510 -3.55 13.62 -1.56
CA GLU A 510 -2.32 12.89 -1.85
C GLU A 510 -1.50 13.63 -2.90
N ARG A 511 -0.17 13.72 -2.68
CA ARG A 511 0.70 14.56 -3.49
C ARG A 511 2.17 14.26 -3.27
N ILE A 512 3.01 14.60 -4.26
CA ILE A 512 4.48 14.61 -4.13
C ILE A 512 5.05 15.90 -4.72
N TYR A 513 6.27 16.28 -4.33
CA TYR A 513 6.99 17.38 -4.96
C TYR A 513 7.44 16.99 -6.38
N VAL A 514 7.25 17.88 -7.36
CA VAL A 514 7.65 17.66 -8.75
C VAL A 514 9.17 17.49 -8.85
N ASP A 515 9.94 18.32 -8.13
CA ASP A 515 11.40 18.20 -8.12
C ASP A 515 11.89 16.91 -7.46
N ALA A 516 11.15 16.42 -6.44
CA ALA A 516 11.44 15.13 -5.82
C ALA A 516 11.16 13.96 -6.78
N LEU A 517 10.07 14.03 -7.55
CA LEU A 517 9.77 13.05 -8.60
C LEU A 517 10.87 13.01 -9.67
N ARG A 518 11.28 14.17 -10.20
CA ARG A 518 12.35 14.25 -11.21
C ARG A 518 13.66 13.71 -10.68
N ARG A 519 14.05 14.10 -9.48
CA ARG A 519 15.27 13.61 -8.83
C ARG A 519 15.20 12.11 -8.52
N GLY A 520 14.01 11.62 -8.17
CA GLY A 520 13.73 10.21 -8.01
C GLY A 520 13.85 9.42 -9.31
N THR A 521 13.45 10.02 -10.43
CA THR A 521 13.66 9.45 -11.76
C THR A 521 15.16 9.35 -12.10
N ASP A 522 15.97 10.34 -11.75
CA ASP A 522 17.43 10.26 -11.88
C ASP A 522 18.05 9.17 -10.99
N PHE A 523 17.49 8.96 -9.79
CA PHE A 523 17.87 7.83 -8.93
C PHE A 523 17.55 6.49 -9.62
N MET A 524 16.36 6.31 -10.17
CA MET A 524 15.95 5.10 -10.89
C MET A 524 16.82 4.88 -12.13
N TYR A 525 17.08 5.93 -12.90
CA TYR A 525 17.97 5.87 -14.05
C TYR A 525 19.37 5.36 -13.66
N ARG A 526 19.99 5.93 -12.62
CA ARG A 526 21.31 5.50 -12.12
C ARG A 526 21.29 4.07 -11.54
N MET A 527 20.16 3.64 -11.00
CA MET A 527 19.99 2.27 -10.52
C MET A 527 19.94 1.30 -11.72
N PHE A 528 19.14 1.59 -12.76
CA PHE A 528 19.07 0.76 -13.96
C PHE A 528 20.38 0.76 -14.76
N ASP A 529 21.12 1.86 -14.78
CA ASP A 529 22.45 1.96 -15.40
C ASP A 529 23.43 0.87 -14.90
N ARG A 530 23.22 0.33 -13.68
CA ARG A 530 24.03 -0.78 -13.13
C ARG A 530 23.75 -2.14 -13.76
N PHE A 531 22.72 -2.22 -14.59
CA PHE A 531 22.33 -3.41 -15.34
C PHE A 531 22.50 -3.23 -16.84
N ARG A 532 23.15 -2.14 -17.30
CA ARG A 532 23.52 -1.95 -18.70
C ARG A 532 24.59 -2.97 -19.11
N ALA A 533 24.48 -3.47 -20.35
CA ALA A 533 25.44 -4.38 -20.98
C ALA A 533 26.69 -3.66 -21.45
#